data_4a4a901fc526371fa7223e478633f2b8
#
_entry.id   4a4a901fc526371fa7223e478633f2b8
#
_cell.length_a   1.000
_cell.length_b   1.000
_cell.length_c   1.000
_cell.angle_alpha   90.00
_cell.angle_beta   90.00
_cell.angle_gamma   90.00
#
_symmetry.space_group_name_H-M   'P 1'
#
loop_
_entity.id
_entity.type
_entity.pdbx_description
1 polymer ?
#
loop_
_entity_poly.entity_id
_entity_poly.type
_entity_poly.pdbx_seq_one_letter_code
_entity_poly.pdbx_strand_id
1 'polypeptide(L)'
;MEETYEIMATGNVPDMANLMLFLVIFAGGSLAWSSQLLERLNTTQAEASAAFTAYSRLALSIVEDDAHPVAASTIALASISILSHLVTNSDGFGLKVHMLRMRCLLMMRELKINSLDTPASSEERRLKGCNMIEIEVQRRIWWSMVASDWLIGFSGGHHEGAYIYQPRHMQVNYPANTDDEFITPTATDIDLPSSVPTAMSGFLFRVRTAKLCREIVDAMPSVLLDDNKADYHVVLAMDAKFQTLFKELPWFLQLDPENVEKSKEIVTQRPWIAFGRISGHFSLHSRLCRLHRPYHLEGMTNPKYAYSHEVCIRSAQTVLELRRQMDEAGAKIDIRPSRFWTVMQHVFVAALVLATDVSFSPDAPDAEARKAKVLMAYQILESSKQESSTLVESIQRNLQILMSALQKQRVQPPRESTASSAVSSGAIHDAFRDEALGSGLMEVDWDQLWTEFLAVAPDLDAQQWNSLLDDVDLGGFHPALF
;
A
#
# COMPACT_ATOMS: atom_id res chain seq x y z
N MET A 1 -2.74 2.38 -30.07
CA MET A 1 -2.52 0.94 -29.69
C MET A 1 -2.60 0.02 -30.89
N GLU A 2 -3.69 0.03 -31.65
CA GLU A 2 -3.87 -0.78 -32.85
C GLU A 2 -2.75 -0.53 -33.88
N GLU A 3 -2.48 0.73 -34.20
CA GLU A 3 -1.38 1.15 -35.09
C GLU A 3 0.00 0.65 -34.59
N THR A 4 0.28 0.74 -33.29
CA THR A 4 1.55 0.25 -32.72
C THR A 4 1.66 -1.27 -32.82
N TYR A 5 0.56 -2.00 -32.59
CA TYR A 5 0.50 -3.44 -32.77
C TYR A 5 0.77 -3.83 -34.24
N GLU A 6 0.16 -3.12 -35.20
CA GLU A 6 0.39 -3.34 -36.63
C GLU A 6 1.83 -3.08 -37.05
N ILE A 7 2.46 -1.98 -36.52
CA ILE A 7 3.87 -1.69 -36.74
C ILE A 7 4.75 -2.85 -36.26
N MET A 8 4.50 -3.38 -35.05
CA MET A 8 5.22 -4.52 -34.50
C MET A 8 5.00 -5.79 -35.32
N ALA A 9 3.76 -6.05 -35.73
CA ALA A 9 3.41 -7.22 -36.55
C ALA A 9 4.09 -7.22 -37.94
N THR A 10 4.45 -6.04 -38.44
CA THR A 10 5.20 -5.90 -39.72
C THR A 10 6.72 -5.97 -39.54
N GLY A 11 7.21 -6.18 -38.30
CA GLY A 11 8.65 -6.25 -37.99
C GLY A 11 9.35 -4.90 -37.88
N ASN A 12 8.61 -3.81 -37.89
CA ASN A 12 9.15 -2.48 -37.67
C ASN A 12 9.32 -2.21 -36.16
N VAL A 13 10.32 -1.39 -35.79
CA VAL A 13 10.55 -1.00 -34.40
C VAL A 13 9.59 0.14 -34.06
N PRO A 14 8.65 -0.05 -33.10
CA PRO A 14 7.80 1.02 -32.65
C PRO A 14 8.58 2.04 -31.82
N ASP A 15 7.98 3.21 -31.58
CA ASP A 15 8.46 4.10 -30.54
C ASP A 15 8.56 3.40 -29.17
N MET A 16 9.68 3.58 -28.46
CA MET A 16 9.97 2.85 -27.21
C MET A 16 8.93 3.13 -26.11
N ALA A 17 8.37 4.35 -26.06
CA ALA A 17 7.34 4.68 -25.08
C ALA A 17 6.04 3.89 -25.35
N ASN A 18 5.66 3.73 -26.63
CA ASN A 18 4.51 2.95 -27.04
C ASN A 18 4.74 1.45 -26.79
N LEU A 19 5.92 0.93 -27.12
CA LEU A 19 6.29 -0.48 -26.83
C LEU A 19 6.19 -0.75 -25.32
N MET A 20 6.72 0.14 -24.51
CA MET A 20 6.67 0.02 -23.05
C MET A 20 5.22 0.04 -22.53
N LEU A 21 4.35 0.90 -23.10
CA LEU A 21 2.92 0.91 -22.76
C LEU A 21 2.26 -0.44 -23.04
N PHE A 22 2.55 -1.06 -24.17
CA PHE A 22 2.06 -2.41 -24.49
C PHE A 22 2.52 -3.44 -23.45
N LEU A 23 3.82 -3.45 -23.17
CA LEU A 23 4.39 -4.42 -22.24
C LEU A 23 3.77 -4.30 -20.84
N VAL A 24 3.55 -3.07 -20.34
CA VAL A 24 2.93 -2.89 -19.00
C VAL A 24 1.45 -3.21 -18.99
N ILE A 25 0.73 -2.99 -20.10
CA ILE A 25 -0.67 -3.42 -20.22
C ILE A 25 -0.77 -4.95 -20.23
N PHE A 26 0.08 -5.63 -20.98
CA PHE A 26 0.11 -7.09 -21.00
C PHE A 26 0.57 -7.68 -19.65
N ALA A 27 1.54 -7.05 -18.98
CA ALA A 27 1.92 -7.41 -17.63
C ALA A 27 0.73 -7.26 -16.67
N GLY A 28 0.02 -6.12 -16.72
CA GLY A 28 -1.17 -5.88 -15.90
C GLY A 28 -2.27 -6.91 -16.15
N GLY A 29 -2.57 -7.22 -17.40
CA GLY A 29 -3.54 -8.26 -17.78
C GLY A 29 -3.11 -9.66 -17.28
N SER A 30 -1.81 -9.96 -17.37
CA SER A 30 -1.26 -11.23 -16.88
C SER A 30 -1.25 -11.32 -15.35
N LEU A 31 -1.16 -10.21 -14.63
CA LEU A 31 -1.28 -10.17 -13.17
C LEU A 31 -2.75 -10.26 -12.72
N ALA A 32 -3.66 -9.65 -13.48
CA ALA A 32 -5.09 -9.57 -13.18
C ALA A 32 -5.90 -10.75 -13.74
N TRP A 33 -5.28 -11.91 -13.99
CA TRP A 33 -5.98 -13.08 -14.53
C TRP A 33 -7.18 -13.52 -13.66
N SER A 34 -8.26 -13.97 -14.30
CA SER A 34 -9.36 -14.68 -13.65
C SER A 34 -9.43 -16.12 -14.15
N SER A 35 -10.10 -17.01 -13.41
CA SER A 35 -10.29 -18.40 -13.86
C SER A 35 -10.99 -18.44 -15.23
N GLN A 36 -11.99 -17.58 -15.43
CA GLN A 36 -12.68 -17.48 -16.71
C GLN A 36 -11.78 -17.02 -17.85
N LEU A 37 -10.88 -16.04 -17.57
CA LEU A 37 -9.91 -15.58 -18.57
C LEU A 37 -8.91 -16.68 -18.93
N LEU A 38 -8.38 -17.41 -17.93
CA LEU A 38 -7.48 -18.53 -18.16
C LEU A 38 -8.10 -19.63 -19.00
N GLU A 39 -9.36 -20.01 -18.72
CA GLU A 39 -10.13 -20.97 -19.53
C GLU A 39 -10.30 -20.49 -20.97
N ARG A 40 -10.70 -19.23 -21.15
CA ARG A 40 -10.86 -18.64 -22.52
C ARG A 40 -9.59 -18.61 -23.33
N LEU A 41 -8.46 -18.37 -22.68
CA LEU A 41 -7.12 -18.33 -23.31
C LEU A 41 -6.46 -19.72 -23.38
N ASN A 42 -7.11 -20.76 -22.83
CA ASN A 42 -6.56 -22.11 -22.71
C ASN A 42 -5.14 -22.10 -22.10
N THR A 43 -4.98 -21.36 -20.98
CA THR A 43 -3.72 -21.14 -20.29
C THR A 43 -3.86 -21.45 -18.81
N THR A 44 -2.73 -21.51 -18.10
CA THR A 44 -2.65 -21.81 -16.68
C THR A 44 -2.22 -20.59 -15.86
N GLN A 45 -2.42 -20.65 -14.54
CA GLN A 45 -1.92 -19.64 -13.61
C GLN A 45 -0.39 -19.50 -13.69
N ALA A 46 0.34 -20.60 -13.82
CA ALA A 46 1.79 -20.60 -13.92
C ALA A 46 2.27 -19.86 -15.18
N GLU A 47 1.59 -20.08 -16.32
CA GLU A 47 1.88 -19.37 -17.56
C GLU A 47 1.53 -17.89 -17.49
N ALA A 48 0.43 -17.51 -16.85
CA ALA A 48 0.09 -16.11 -16.60
C ALA A 48 1.14 -15.42 -15.70
N SER A 49 1.63 -16.07 -14.65
CA SER A 49 2.70 -15.56 -13.79
C SER A 49 4.04 -15.45 -14.54
N ALA A 50 4.38 -16.42 -15.38
CA ALA A 50 5.55 -16.36 -16.23
C ALA A 50 5.46 -15.22 -17.26
N ALA A 51 4.29 -15.00 -17.85
CA ALA A 51 4.03 -13.91 -18.79
C ALA A 51 4.16 -12.53 -18.08
N PHE A 52 3.59 -12.37 -16.87
CA PHE A 52 3.78 -11.18 -16.05
C PHE A 52 5.26 -10.88 -15.83
N THR A 53 6.04 -11.88 -15.41
CA THR A 53 7.49 -11.75 -15.16
C THR A 53 8.23 -11.37 -16.44
N ALA A 54 7.91 -11.99 -17.57
CA ALA A 54 8.54 -11.71 -18.85
C ALA A 54 8.25 -10.29 -19.35
N TYR A 55 6.99 -9.87 -19.36
CA TYR A 55 6.62 -8.51 -19.80
C TYR A 55 7.15 -7.42 -18.87
N SER A 56 7.11 -7.63 -17.55
CA SER A 56 7.67 -6.69 -16.59
C SER A 56 9.18 -6.55 -16.73
N ARG A 57 9.91 -7.66 -16.95
CA ARG A 57 11.35 -7.64 -17.18
C ARG A 57 11.71 -6.92 -18.47
N LEU A 58 10.98 -7.14 -19.57
CA LEU A 58 11.18 -6.42 -20.82
C LEU A 58 10.91 -4.93 -20.67
N ALA A 59 9.84 -4.54 -19.97
CA ALA A 59 9.56 -3.14 -19.70
C ALA A 59 10.66 -2.49 -18.83
N LEU A 60 11.16 -3.20 -17.82
CA LEU A 60 12.29 -2.74 -17.00
C LEU A 60 13.56 -2.57 -17.82
N SER A 61 13.90 -3.50 -18.71
CA SER A 61 15.10 -3.39 -19.54
C SER A 61 15.07 -2.16 -20.47
N ILE A 62 13.90 -1.73 -20.92
CA ILE A 62 13.75 -0.47 -21.69
C ILE A 62 14.00 0.75 -20.80
N VAL A 63 13.53 0.74 -19.55
CA VAL A 63 13.73 1.86 -18.61
C VAL A 63 15.19 1.95 -18.17
N GLU A 64 15.91 0.82 -18.08
CA GLU A 64 17.28 0.70 -17.61
C GLU A 64 18.32 0.84 -18.74
N ASP A 65 17.90 0.99 -19.99
CA ASP A 65 18.80 1.19 -21.12
C ASP A 65 19.34 2.63 -21.13
N ASP A 66 20.52 2.82 -20.55
CA ASP A 66 21.20 4.12 -20.52
C ASP A 66 21.78 4.52 -21.90
N ALA A 67 21.96 3.56 -22.82
CA ALA A 67 22.48 3.85 -24.16
C ALA A 67 21.37 4.47 -25.06
N HIS A 68 20.12 4.09 -24.81
CA HIS A 68 18.96 4.59 -25.57
C HIS A 68 17.84 5.02 -24.61
N PRO A 69 18.02 6.12 -23.86
CA PRO A 69 17.07 6.53 -22.85
C PRO A 69 15.72 6.87 -23.47
N VAL A 70 14.65 6.40 -22.87
CA VAL A 70 13.29 6.74 -23.28
C VAL A 70 13.05 8.23 -23.05
N ALA A 71 12.69 8.95 -24.12
CA ALA A 71 12.38 10.37 -24.04
C ALA A 71 11.17 10.65 -23.16
N ALA A 72 11.21 11.77 -22.41
CA ALA A 72 10.09 12.17 -21.57
C ALA A 72 8.86 12.48 -22.41
N SER A 73 7.79 11.75 -22.15
CA SER A 73 6.48 11.93 -22.77
C SER A 73 5.39 11.48 -21.81
N THR A 74 4.15 11.91 -22.01
CA THR A 74 3.01 11.46 -21.21
C THR A 74 2.81 9.95 -21.29
N ILE A 75 3.09 9.33 -22.45
CA ILE A 75 3.00 7.88 -22.65
C ILE A 75 4.10 7.14 -21.87
N ALA A 76 5.36 7.59 -21.99
CA ALA A 76 6.47 6.99 -21.23
C ALA A 76 6.23 7.09 -19.72
N LEU A 77 5.79 8.27 -19.26
CA LEU A 77 5.48 8.52 -17.86
C LEU A 77 4.34 7.62 -17.35
N ALA A 78 3.25 7.47 -18.13
CA ALA A 78 2.14 6.56 -17.81
C ALA A 78 2.65 5.13 -17.68
N SER A 79 3.47 4.68 -18.64
CA SER A 79 4.02 3.32 -18.67
C SER A 79 4.89 3.02 -17.45
N ILE A 80 5.82 3.92 -17.09
CA ILE A 80 6.68 3.75 -15.90
C ILE A 80 5.85 3.80 -14.62
N SER A 81 4.84 4.68 -14.54
CA SER A 81 3.93 4.76 -13.39
C SER A 81 3.15 3.45 -13.20
N ILE A 82 2.58 2.88 -14.28
CA ILE A 82 1.89 1.59 -14.25
C ILE A 82 2.87 0.48 -13.84
N LEU A 83 4.06 0.43 -14.44
CA LEU A 83 5.08 -0.57 -14.09
C LEU A 83 5.45 -0.50 -12.61
N SER A 84 5.65 0.70 -12.07
CA SER A 84 5.91 0.91 -10.65
C SER A 84 4.80 0.35 -9.76
N HIS A 85 3.53 0.53 -10.12
CA HIS A 85 2.40 -0.04 -9.39
C HIS A 85 2.34 -1.57 -9.51
N LEU A 86 2.59 -2.13 -10.68
CA LEU A 86 2.60 -3.58 -10.89
C LEU A 86 3.70 -4.25 -10.05
N VAL A 87 4.93 -3.71 -10.11
CA VAL A 87 6.05 -4.23 -9.32
C VAL A 87 5.82 -4.03 -7.81
N THR A 88 5.21 -2.92 -7.38
CA THR A 88 4.84 -2.73 -5.98
C THR A 88 3.87 -3.81 -5.49
N ASN A 89 2.89 -4.19 -6.32
CA ASN A 89 1.88 -5.17 -5.92
C ASN A 89 2.41 -6.61 -6.00
N SER A 90 3.40 -6.91 -6.84
CA SER A 90 4.02 -8.24 -6.91
C SER A 90 5.13 -8.43 -5.88
N ASP A 91 6.03 -7.46 -5.77
CA ASP A 91 7.33 -7.62 -5.09
C ASP A 91 7.46 -6.73 -3.83
N GLY A 92 6.45 -5.86 -3.58
CA GLY A 92 6.51 -4.87 -2.49
C GLY A 92 7.35 -3.64 -2.84
N PHE A 93 7.73 -2.87 -1.80
CA PHE A 93 8.51 -1.63 -1.95
C PHE A 93 10.02 -1.91 -1.97
N GLY A 94 10.54 -2.47 -3.06
CA GLY A 94 11.97 -2.69 -3.25
C GLY A 94 12.70 -1.54 -3.98
N LEU A 95 14.03 -1.68 -4.11
CA LEU A 95 14.87 -0.72 -4.81
C LEU A 95 14.37 -0.41 -6.24
N LYS A 96 13.90 -1.41 -6.96
CA LYS A 96 13.35 -1.24 -8.33
C LYS A 96 12.18 -0.26 -8.35
N VAL A 97 11.24 -0.39 -7.42
CA VAL A 97 10.09 0.52 -7.30
C VAL A 97 10.57 1.94 -7.00
N HIS A 98 11.54 2.08 -6.10
CA HIS A 98 12.13 3.39 -5.79
C HIS A 98 12.76 4.04 -7.03
N MET A 99 13.57 3.30 -7.79
CA MET A 99 14.19 3.79 -9.03
C MET A 99 13.14 4.21 -10.07
N LEU A 100 12.09 3.42 -10.28
CA LEU A 100 11.00 3.76 -11.19
C LEU A 100 10.29 5.05 -10.76
N ARG A 101 10.04 5.23 -9.47
CA ARG A 101 9.40 6.45 -8.92
C ARG A 101 10.27 7.69 -9.10
N MET A 102 11.58 7.56 -8.89
CA MET A 102 12.52 8.65 -9.15
C MET A 102 12.58 9.00 -10.64
N ARG A 103 12.53 8.02 -11.52
CA ARG A 103 12.44 8.24 -12.98
C ARG A 103 11.15 9.00 -13.35
N CYS A 104 10.00 8.60 -12.78
CA CYS A 104 8.75 9.34 -12.94
C CYS A 104 8.90 10.82 -12.50
N LEU A 105 9.48 11.06 -11.32
CA LEU A 105 9.67 12.43 -10.82
C LEU A 105 10.51 13.28 -11.78
N LEU A 106 11.60 12.75 -12.30
CA LEU A 106 12.46 13.46 -13.26
C LEU A 106 11.71 13.78 -14.56
N MET A 107 11.00 12.81 -15.12
CA MET A 107 10.17 13.02 -16.32
C MET A 107 9.05 14.04 -16.08
N MET A 108 8.38 13.98 -14.94
CA MET A 108 7.34 14.96 -14.58
C MET A 108 7.88 16.38 -14.50
N ARG A 109 9.11 16.56 -14.02
CA ARG A 109 9.77 17.86 -13.97
C ARG A 109 10.19 18.35 -15.36
N GLU A 110 10.70 17.45 -16.21
CA GLU A 110 11.03 17.75 -17.60
C GLU A 110 9.79 18.19 -18.38
N LEU A 111 8.68 17.49 -18.22
CA LEU A 111 7.37 17.83 -18.81
C LEU A 111 6.67 19.00 -18.10
N LYS A 112 7.25 19.58 -17.05
CA LYS A 112 6.69 20.67 -16.24
C LYS A 112 5.31 20.38 -15.64
N ILE A 113 5.00 19.10 -15.37
CA ILE A 113 3.70 18.70 -14.82
C ILE A 113 3.51 19.24 -13.40
N ASN A 114 4.59 19.40 -12.62
CA ASN A 114 4.53 20.03 -11.30
C ASN A 114 4.00 21.48 -11.32
N SER A 115 4.03 22.16 -12.44
CA SER A 115 3.51 23.52 -12.65
C SER A 115 2.39 23.59 -13.68
N LEU A 116 1.71 22.46 -13.92
CA LEU A 116 0.71 22.27 -14.96
C LEU A 116 -0.41 23.33 -14.91
N ASP A 117 -0.89 23.65 -13.72
CA ASP A 117 -2.03 24.54 -13.52
C ASP A 117 -1.64 25.91 -12.91
N THR A 118 -0.40 26.36 -13.15
CA THR A 118 -0.03 27.75 -12.85
C THR A 118 -0.80 28.71 -13.76
N PRO A 119 -1.04 29.97 -13.34
CA PRO A 119 -1.66 30.97 -14.19
C PRO A 119 -0.95 31.13 -15.55
N ALA A 120 0.38 31.11 -15.56
CA ALA A 120 1.17 31.20 -16.79
C ALA A 120 0.95 30.00 -17.73
N SER A 121 0.98 28.76 -17.20
CA SER A 121 0.74 27.55 -17.98
C SER A 121 -0.69 27.50 -18.52
N SER A 122 -1.67 27.94 -17.71
CA SER A 122 -3.07 28.00 -18.12
C SER A 122 -3.30 29.02 -19.23
N GLU A 123 -2.66 30.19 -19.16
CA GLU A 123 -2.74 31.21 -20.19
C GLU A 123 -2.02 30.77 -21.49
N GLU A 124 -0.87 30.12 -21.37
CA GLU A 124 -0.17 29.53 -22.52
C GLU A 124 -1.06 28.52 -23.26
N ARG A 125 -1.72 27.62 -22.53
CA ARG A 125 -2.68 26.66 -23.10
C ARG A 125 -3.86 27.36 -23.77
N ARG A 126 -4.38 28.41 -23.18
CA ARG A 126 -5.48 29.19 -23.74
C ARG A 126 -5.09 29.82 -25.08
N LEU A 127 -3.86 30.32 -25.19
CA LEU A 127 -3.36 30.99 -26.41
C LEU A 127 -2.96 30.00 -27.51
N LYS A 128 -2.29 28.91 -27.16
CA LYS A 128 -1.75 27.93 -28.12
C LYS A 128 -2.72 26.79 -28.44
N GLY A 129 -3.76 26.64 -27.66
CA GLY A 129 -4.60 25.43 -27.61
C GLY A 129 -3.92 24.29 -26.86
N CYS A 130 -4.68 23.31 -26.43
CA CYS A 130 -4.18 22.10 -25.80
C CYS A 130 -5.15 20.94 -25.99
N ASN A 131 -4.65 19.72 -25.81
CA ASN A 131 -5.47 18.52 -25.72
C ASN A 131 -5.86 18.31 -24.25
N MET A 132 -7.12 18.52 -23.91
CA MET A 132 -7.62 18.36 -22.53
C MET A 132 -7.55 16.92 -22.05
N ILE A 133 -7.58 15.92 -22.93
CA ILE A 133 -7.32 14.51 -22.56
C ILE A 133 -5.92 14.38 -21.97
N GLU A 134 -4.91 14.92 -22.65
CA GLU A 134 -3.53 14.85 -22.18
C GLU A 134 -3.33 15.56 -20.83
N ILE A 135 -3.91 16.75 -20.65
CA ILE A 135 -3.88 17.51 -19.41
C ILE A 135 -4.48 16.70 -18.25
N GLU A 136 -5.64 16.09 -18.48
CA GLU A 136 -6.27 15.29 -17.43
C GLU A 136 -5.50 14.00 -17.12
N VAL A 137 -4.94 13.33 -18.13
CA VAL A 137 -4.05 12.18 -17.94
C VAL A 137 -2.81 12.59 -17.13
N GLN A 138 -2.19 13.72 -17.42
CA GLN A 138 -1.06 14.24 -16.67
C GLN A 138 -1.42 14.55 -15.20
N ARG A 139 -2.60 15.14 -14.92
CA ARG A 139 -3.10 15.33 -13.56
C ARG A 139 -3.28 14.00 -12.82
N ARG A 140 -3.89 13.02 -13.46
CA ARG A 140 -4.10 11.68 -12.87
C ARG A 140 -2.80 10.97 -12.54
N ILE A 141 -1.82 11.00 -13.44
CA ILE A 141 -0.49 10.42 -13.20
C ILE A 141 0.21 11.16 -12.06
N TRP A 142 0.22 12.50 -12.10
CA TRP A 142 0.80 13.32 -11.03
C TRP A 142 0.24 12.92 -9.66
N TRP A 143 -1.08 12.98 -9.50
CA TRP A 143 -1.72 12.69 -8.23
C TRP A 143 -1.65 11.22 -7.83
N SER A 144 -1.51 10.29 -8.78
CA SER A 144 -1.23 8.89 -8.48
C SER A 144 0.12 8.72 -7.79
N MET A 145 1.16 9.39 -8.30
CA MET A 145 2.51 9.35 -7.74
C MET A 145 2.59 10.09 -6.41
N VAL A 146 2.01 11.28 -6.31
CA VAL A 146 1.93 12.08 -5.08
C VAL A 146 1.20 11.32 -3.98
N ALA A 147 0.02 10.78 -4.27
CA ALA A 147 -0.75 10.02 -3.29
C ALA A 147 0.00 8.76 -2.81
N SER A 148 0.67 8.05 -3.71
CA SER A 148 1.49 6.90 -3.35
C SER A 148 2.64 7.29 -2.42
N ASP A 149 3.33 8.39 -2.72
CA ASP A 149 4.44 8.91 -1.93
C ASP A 149 4.01 9.28 -0.50
N TRP A 150 2.95 10.06 -0.38
CA TRP A 150 2.44 10.48 0.93
C TRP A 150 1.86 9.33 1.76
N LEU A 151 1.24 8.33 1.11
CA LEU A 151 0.75 7.14 1.78
C LEU A 151 1.89 6.27 2.30
N ILE A 152 2.99 6.14 1.55
CA ILE A 152 4.19 5.39 1.94
C ILE A 152 4.90 6.09 3.09
N GLY A 153 5.00 7.43 3.06
CA GLY A 153 5.59 8.21 4.16
C GLY A 153 4.94 7.96 5.52
N PHE A 154 3.71 7.42 5.55
CA PHE A 154 3.00 7.01 6.77
C PHE A 154 2.60 5.53 6.75
N SER A 155 3.43 4.65 6.21
CA SER A 155 3.15 3.21 6.13
C SER A 155 4.13 2.34 6.92
N GLY A 156 5.20 2.92 7.46
CA GLY A 156 6.32 2.21 8.05
C GLY A 156 7.42 1.84 7.04
N GLY A 157 8.53 1.33 7.56
CA GLY A 157 9.66 0.97 6.75
C GLY A 157 10.63 2.14 6.49
N HIS A 158 11.58 1.93 5.58
CA HIS A 158 12.67 2.89 5.30
C HIS A 158 12.23 4.27 4.79
N HIS A 159 10.97 4.42 4.38
CA HIS A 159 10.40 5.68 3.88
C HIS A 159 9.54 6.40 4.91
N GLU A 160 9.42 5.84 6.11
CA GLU A 160 8.63 6.45 7.18
C GLU A 160 9.15 7.83 7.54
N GLY A 161 8.23 8.75 7.75
CA GLY A 161 8.53 10.12 8.16
C GLY A 161 9.11 11.00 7.05
N ALA A 162 9.15 10.52 5.80
CA ALA A 162 9.66 11.29 4.66
C ALA A 162 8.76 11.15 3.43
N TYR A 163 8.75 12.18 2.59
CA TYR A 163 8.08 12.18 1.29
C TYR A 163 8.82 13.10 0.29
N ILE A 164 8.69 12.79 -0.99
CA ILE A 164 9.45 13.45 -2.06
C ILE A 164 8.67 14.63 -2.66
N TYR A 165 7.35 14.46 -2.85
CA TYR A 165 6.50 15.45 -3.51
C TYR A 165 6.04 16.54 -2.53
N GLN A 166 6.81 17.64 -2.48
CA GLN A 166 6.55 18.77 -1.57
C GLN A 166 5.41 19.65 -2.09
N PRO A 167 4.35 19.92 -1.29
CA PRO A 167 3.21 20.75 -1.71
C PRO A 167 3.60 22.14 -2.22
N ARG A 168 4.63 22.74 -1.60
CA ARG A 168 5.14 24.07 -1.98
C ARG A 168 5.81 24.13 -3.35
N HIS A 169 6.13 22.97 -3.94
CA HIS A 169 6.84 22.84 -5.21
C HIS A 169 5.94 22.36 -6.34
N MET A 170 4.63 22.39 -6.14
CA MET A 170 3.68 21.97 -7.15
C MET A 170 2.44 22.89 -7.19
N GLN A 171 1.94 23.09 -8.41
CA GLN A 171 0.64 23.71 -8.67
C GLN A 171 -0.06 22.91 -9.74
N VAL A 172 -0.75 21.87 -9.31
CA VAL A 172 -1.48 20.89 -10.13
C VAL A 172 -2.85 20.70 -9.51
N ASN A 173 -3.89 21.01 -10.26
CA ASN A 173 -5.27 20.80 -9.83
C ASN A 173 -5.54 19.31 -9.59
N TYR A 174 -6.52 19.02 -8.74
CA TYR A 174 -6.99 17.63 -8.61
C TYR A 174 -7.54 17.13 -9.95
N PRO A 175 -7.44 15.83 -10.24
CA PRO A 175 -8.16 15.23 -11.35
C PRO A 175 -9.66 15.50 -11.24
N ALA A 176 -10.31 15.67 -12.38
CA ALA A 176 -11.74 15.88 -12.42
C ALA A 176 -12.50 14.64 -11.92
N ASN A 177 -13.57 14.85 -11.17
CA ASN A 177 -14.51 13.80 -10.79
C ASN A 177 -15.42 13.49 -11.99
N THR A 178 -14.93 12.71 -12.93
CA THR A 178 -15.64 12.41 -14.19
C THR A 178 -15.33 11.00 -14.68
N ASP A 179 -16.22 10.45 -15.51
CA ASP A 179 -15.95 9.21 -16.24
C ASP A 179 -15.20 9.53 -17.55
N ASP A 180 -14.39 8.58 -18.04
CA ASP A 180 -13.44 8.78 -19.15
C ASP A 180 -14.15 9.19 -20.47
N GLU A 181 -15.36 8.73 -20.69
CA GLU A 181 -16.15 9.03 -21.88
C GLU A 181 -16.52 10.50 -22.04
N PHE A 182 -16.49 11.27 -20.94
CA PHE A 182 -16.75 12.72 -20.96
C PHE A 182 -15.49 13.56 -21.17
N ILE A 183 -14.32 12.94 -21.18
CA ILE A 183 -13.05 13.63 -21.42
C ILE A 183 -12.79 13.71 -22.92
N THR A 184 -12.99 14.89 -23.50
CA THR A 184 -12.73 15.14 -24.92
C THR A 184 -11.58 16.13 -25.10
N PRO A 185 -10.95 16.23 -26.28
CA PRO A 185 -9.83 17.15 -26.50
C PRO A 185 -10.13 18.62 -26.18
N THR A 186 -11.40 19.00 -26.20
CA THR A 186 -11.85 20.39 -26.02
C THR A 186 -12.74 20.61 -24.79
N ALA A 187 -13.03 19.56 -24.02
CA ALA A 187 -13.90 19.66 -22.85
C ALA A 187 -13.23 20.45 -21.70
N THR A 188 -13.89 21.52 -21.23
CA THR A 188 -13.32 22.41 -20.20
C THR A 188 -14.05 22.35 -18.85
N ASP A 189 -15.27 21.89 -18.81
CA ASP A 189 -16.11 21.81 -17.59
C ASP A 189 -16.64 20.39 -17.41
N ILE A 190 -15.75 19.52 -16.95
CA ILE A 190 -16.01 18.07 -16.81
C ILE A 190 -16.04 17.62 -15.34
N ASP A 191 -15.73 18.52 -14.40
CA ASP A 191 -15.61 18.19 -12.98
C ASP A 191 -17.00 18.19 -12.31
N LEU A 192 -17.47 17.01 -11.94
CA LEU A 192 -18.74 16.83 -11.26
C LEU A 192 -18.59 16.96 -9.74
N PRO A 193 -19.66 17.39 -9.02
CA PRO A 193 -19.66 17.40 -7.56
C PRO A 193 -19.27 16.05 -6.99
N SER A 194 -18.57 16.02 -5.87
CA SER A 194 -18.12 14.77 -5.20
C SER A 194 -19.28 13.86 -4.75
N SER A 195 -20.51 14.39 -4.70
CA SER A 195 -21.74 13.62 -4.42
C SER A 195 -22.20 12.76 -5.60
N VAL A 196 -21.65 12.99 -6.80
CA VAL A 196 -21.92 12.19 -8.01
C VAL A 196 -20.88 11.08 -8.13
N PRO A 197 -21.30 9.80 -8.17
CA PRO A 197 -20.38 8.69 -8.29
C PRO A 197 -19.82 8.57 -9.72
N THR A 198 -18.50 8.55 -9.85
CA THR A 198 -17.76 8.39 -11.11
C THR A 198 -16.67 7.35 -10.96
N ALA A 199 -16.01 6.96 -12.06
CA ALA A 199 -14.83 6.10 -12.04
C ALA A 199 -13.68 6.69 -11.19
N MET A 200 -13.63 8.02 -11.03
CA MET A 200 -12.60 8.72 -10.26
C MET A 200 -12.88 8.82 -8.76
N SER A 201 -14.09 8.50 -8.30
CA SER A 201 -14.49 8.71 -6.90
C SER A 201 -13.58 8.00 -5.89
N GLY A 202 -13.21 6.75 -6.16
CA GLY A 202 -12.28 5.98 -5.32
C GLY A 202 -10.86 6.55 -5.34
N PHE A 203 -10.40 7.02 -6.50
CA PHE A 203 -9.09 7.65 -6.63
C PHE A 203 -9.02 8.98 -5.86
N LEU A 204 -10.03 9.83 -5.96
CA LEU A 204 -10.10 11.10 -5.22
C LEU A 204 -10.17 10.86 -3.71
N PHE A 205 -10.85 9.81 -3.27
CA PHE A 205 -10.82 9.39 -1.87
C PHE A 205 -9.40 8.99 -1.44
N ARG A 206 -8.68 8.21 -2.24
CA ARG A 206 -7.28 7.85 -1.98
C ARG A 206 -6.38 9.09 -1.86
N VAL A 207 -6.56 10.10 -2.71
CA VAL A 207 -5.81 11.36 -2.66
C VAL A 207 -6.09 12.13 -1.35
N ARG A 208 -7.34 12.19 -0.89
CA ARG A 208 -7.70 12.82 0.40
C ARG A 208 -7.04 12.09 1.57
N THR A 209 -7.07 10.75 1.55
CA THR A 209 -6.38 9.93 2.56
C THR A 209 -4.88 10.20 2.57
N ALA A 210 -4.26 10.26 1.40
CA ALA A 210 -2.82 10.55 1.25
C ALA A 210 -2.46 11.93 1.79
N LYS A 211 -3.29 12.95 1.54
CA LYS A 211 -3.10 14.30 2.10
C LYS A 211 -3.07 14.27 3.63
N LEU A 212 -3.99 13.53 4.25
CA LEU A 212 -3.99 13.37 5.71
C LEU A 212 -2.73 12.65 6.21
N CYS A 213 -2.28 11.59 5.53
CA CYS A 213 -1.03 10.91 5.87
C CYS A 213 0.18 11.85 5.81
N ARG A 214 0.27 12.70 4.78
CA ARG A 214 1.31 13.73 4.70
C ARG A 214 1.24 14.72 5.87
N GLU A 215 0.03 15.17 6.24
CA GLU A 215 -0.14 16.08 7.39
C GLU A 215 0.31 15.45 8.71
N ILE A 216 0.14 14.13 8.86
CA ILE A 216 0.67 13.38 10.01
C ILE A 216 2.19 13.38 9.98
N VAL A 217 2.80 13.07 8.85
CA VAL A 217 4.27 13.09 8.70
C VAL A 217 4.85 14.47 9.00
N ASP A 218 4.17 15.54 8.55
CA ASP A 218 4.60 16.92 8.86
C ASP A 218 4.48 17.28 10.36
N ALA A 219 3.51 16.69 11.06
CA ALA A 219 3.20 17.02 12.46
C ALA A 219 3.93 16.13 13.48
N MET A 220 4.42 14.98 13.06
CA MET A 220 5.04 13.99 13.96
C MET A 220 6.47 13.69 13.49
N PRO A 221 7.46 13.74 14.40
CA PRO A 221 8.82 13.36 14.07
C PRO A 221 8.86 11.89 13.63
N SER A 222 9.78 11.55 12.73
CA SER A 222 10.07 10.17 12.41
C SER A 222 10.70 9.47 13.61
N VAL A 223 10.26 8.25 13.90
CA VAL A 223 10.86 7.39 14.92
C VAL A 223 12.36 7.17 14.66
N LEU A 224 12.79 7.23 13.41
CA LEU A 224 14.20 7.10 13.02
C LEU A 224 15.05 8.33 13.37
N LEU A 225 14.42 9.49 13.61
CA LEU A 225 15.13 10.74 13.91
C LEU A 225 15.11 11.09 15.39
N ASP A 226 14.12 10.62 16.14
CA ASP A 226 13.93 10.92 17.54
C ASP A 226 13.33 9.70 18.25
N ASP A 227 14.00 9.19 19.28
CA ASP A 227 13.52 8.09 20.12
C ASP A 227 12.28 8.47 20.96
N ASN A 228 11.89 9.74 20.94
CA ASN A 228 10.72 10.22 21.65
C ASN A 228 9.43 9.92 20.88
N LYS A 229 8.46 9.34 21.56
CA LYS A 229 7.08 9.24 21.05
C LYS A 229 6.55 10.64 20.76
N ALA A 230 5.75 10.76 19.70
CA ALA A 230 5.05 12.00 19.40
C ALA A 230 4.22 12.49 20.59
N ASP A 231 4.05 13.81 20.73
CA ASP A 231 3.15 14.35 21.75
C ASP A 231 1.74 13.78 21.53
N TYR A 232 1.20 13.17 22.58
CA TYR A 232 -0.11 12.50 22.52
C TYR A 232 -1.25 13.45 22.09
N HIS A 233 -1.14 14.74 22.37
CA HIS A 233 -2.10 15.73 21.87
C HIS A 233 -2.10 15.85 20.33
N VAL A 234 -0.93 15.70 19.71
CA VAL A 234 -0.81 15.66 18.24
C VAL A 234 -1.49 14.42 17.67
N VAL A 235 -1.30 13.27 18.31
CA VAL A 235 -1.97 12.03 17.91
C VAL A 235 -3.49 12.18 17.93
N LEU A 236 -4.05 12.73 19.03
CA LEU A 236 -5.49 12.99 19.15
C LEU A 236 -5.99 14.02 18.13
N ALA A 237 -5.19 15.05 17.82
CA ALA A 237 -5.53 16.03 16.79
C ALA A 237 -5.57 15.38 15.37
N MET A 238 -4.65 14.47 15.10
CA MET A 238 -4.64 13.73 13.82
C MET A 238 -5.78 12.71 13.75
N ASP A 239 -6.11 12.03 14.86
CA ASP A 239 -7.30 11.18 14.94
C ASP A 239 -8.58 11.98 14.61
N ALA A 240 -8.75 13.17 15.20
CA ALA A 240 -9.90 14.02 14.89
C ALA A 240 -10.01 14.33 13.38
N LYS A 241 -8.89 14.47 12.67
CA LYS A 241 -8.90 14.64 11.21
C LYS A 241 -9.35 13.36 10.47
N PHE A 242 -8.97 12.17 10.95
CA PHE A 242 -9.52 10.91 10.42
C PHE A 242 -11.04 10.85 10.61
N GLN A 243 -11.53 11.20 11.81
CA GLN A 243 -12.97 11.20 12.09
C GLN A 243 -13.71 12.19 11.19
N THR A 244 -13.12 13.36 10.89
CA THR A 244 -13.64 14.33 9.94
C THR A 244 -13.69 13.76 8.54
N LEU A 245 -12.60 13.11 8.08
CA LEU A 245 -12.54 12.51 6.75
C LEU A 245 -13.61 11.41 6.58
N PHE A 246 -13.85 10.58 7.60
CA PHE A 246 -14.93 9.57 7.57
C PHE A 246 -16.32 10.21 7.38
N LYS A 247 -16.58 11.34 8.04
CA LYS A 247 -17.87 12.06 7.94
C LYS A 247 -18.06 12.77 6.60
N GLU A 248 -16.98 13.25 6.00
CA GLU A 248 -16.98 13.98 4.73
C GLU A 248 -16.99 13.09 3.49
N LEU A 249 -16.93 11.76 3.67
CA LEU A 249 -17.05 10.86 2.56
C LEU A 249 -18.38 11.01 1.83
N PRO A 250 -18.39 10.98 0.49
CA PRO A 250 -19.63 10.90 -0.28
C PRO A 250 -20.50 9.73 0.22
N TRP A 251 -21.80 9.94 0.27
CA TRP A 251 -22.76 8.99 0.83
C TRP A 251 -22.60 7.57 0.26
N PHE A 252 -22.30 7.42 -1.02
CA PHE A 252 -22.11 6.12 -1.68
C PHE A 252 -20.77 5.44 -1.32
N LEU A 253 -19.85 6.15 -0.65
CA LEU A 253 -18.60 5.61 -0.10
C LEU A 253 -18.65 5.39 1.41
N GLN A 254 -19.75 5.69 2.10
CA GLN A 254 -19.94 5.43 3.51
C GLN A 254 -20.34 3.96 3.76
N LEU A 255 -19.99 3.41 4.93
CA LEU A 255 -20.24 2.00 5.30
C LEU A 255 -21.48 1.82 6.19
N ASP A 256 -22.15 2.90 6.60
CA ASP A 256 -23.35 2.76 7.39
C ASP A 256 -24.46 2.05 6.59
N PRO A 257 -25.34 1.26 7.27
CA PRO A 257 -26.32 0.42 6.60
C PRO A 257 -27.30 1.19 5.71
N GLU A 258 -27.65 2.43 6.07
CA GLU A 258 -28.57 3.27 5.30
C GLU A 258 -27.99 3.64 3.96
N ASN A 259 -26.74 4.13 3.96
CA ASN A 259 -26.02 4.53 2.74
C ASN A 259 -25.65 3.32 1.87
N VAL A 260 -25.31 2.18 2.48
CA VAL A 260 -25.10 0.92 1.75
C VAL A 260 -26.37 0.51 1.01
N GLU A 261 -27.52 0.53 1.69
CA GLU A 261 -28.81 0.19 1.08
C GLU A 261 -29.18 1.17 -0.04
N LYS A 262 -29.10 2.47 0.22
CA LYS A 262 -29.38 3.54 -0.74
C LYS A 262 -28.52 3.44 -2.01
N SER A 263 -27.29 2.92 -1.88
CA SER A 263 -26.34 2.81 -3.01
C SER A 263 -26.49 1.52 -3.84
N LYS A 264 -27.37 0.59 -3.50
CA LYS A 264 -27.49 -0.72 -4.17
C LYS A 264 -27.68 -0.62 -5.68
N GLU A 265 -28.54 0.28 -6.13
CA GLU A 265 -28.79 0.46 -7.57
C GLU A 265 -27.54 0.95 -8.29
N ILE A 266 -26.83 1.93 -7.73
CA ILE A 266 -25.58 2.46 -8.31
C ILE A 266 -24.50 1.37 -8.30
N VAL A 267 -24.36 0.60 -7.22
CA VAL A 267 -23.40 -0.50 -7.14
C VAL A 267 -23.71 -1.60 -8.15
N THR A 268 -24.99 -1.84 -8.48
CA THR A 268 -25.37 -2.80 -9.51
C THR A 268 -24.89 -2.34 -10.90
N GLN A 269 -25.02 -1.05 -11.20
CA GLN A 269 -24.55 -0.46 -12.45
C GLN A 269 -23.04 -0.28 -12.49
N ARG A 270 -22.41 0.00 -11.33
CA ARG A 270 -20.98 0.34 -11.14
C ARG A 270 -20.38 -0.48 -10.00
N PRO A 271 -20.12 -1.80 -10.19
CA PRO A 271 -19.68 -2.70 -9.09
C PRO A 271 -18.37 -2.27 -8.42
N TRP A 272 -17.50 -1.56 -9.14
CA TRP A 272 -16.24 -1.04 -8.59
C TRP A 272 -16.43 -0.03 -7.45
N ILE A 273 -17.60 0.61 -7.32
CA ILE A 273 -17.90 1.53 -6.21
C ILE A 273 -17.93 0.77 -4.89
N ALA A 274 -18.51 -0.43 -4.84
CA ALA A 274 -18.48 -1.25 -3.64
C ALA A 274 -17.06 -1.63 -3.24
N PHE A 275 -16.25 -2.05 -4.20
CA PHE A 275 -14.85 -2.37 -3.96
C PHE A 275 -14.06 -1.12 -3.51
N GLY A 276 -14.25 0.02 -4.18
CA GLY A 276 -13.62 1.30 -3.81
C GLY A 276 -14.00 1.78 -2.42
N ARG A 277 -15.28 1.63 -2.01
CA ARG A 277 -15.76 1.87 -0.65
C ARG A 277 -14.98 1.06 0.37
N ILE A 278 -14.97 -0.26 0.19
CA ILE A 278 -14.36 -1.19 1.14
C ILE A 278 -12.85 -0.97 1.20
N SER A 279 -12.17 -0.86 0.06
CA SER A 279 -10.73 -0.64 0.00
C SER A 279 -10.30 0.72 0.57
N GLY A 280 -11.12 1.76 0.38
CA GLY A 280 -10.89 3.08 0.98
C GLY A 280 -10.95 3.04 2.51
N HIS A 281 -11.99 2.44 3.08
CA HIS A 281 -12.10 2.25 4.53
C HIS A 281 -11.02 1.32 5.09
N PHE A 282 -10.69 0.25 4.40
CA PHE A 282 -9.56 -0.61 4.74
C PHE A 282 -8.26 0.20 4.88
N SER A 283 -7.99 1.05 3.90
CA SER A 283 -6.83 1.94 3.91
C SER A 283 -6.86 2.95 5.08
N LEU A 284 -8.02 3.54 5.39
CA LEU A 284 -8.15 4.47 6.51
C LEU A 284 -7.96 3.77 7.86
N HIS A 285 -8.61 2.63 8.10
CA HIS A 285 -8.49 1.90 9.36
C HIS A 285 -7.09 1.34 9.58
N SER A 286 -6.39 0.90 8.54
CA SER A 286 -4.98 0.48 8.64
C SER A 286 -4.09 1.62 9.15
N ARG A 287 -4.32 2.84 8.67
CA ARG A 287 -3.56 4.02 9.07
C ARG A 287 -3.96 4.57 10.42
N LEU A 288 -5.24 4.48 10.76
CA LEU A 288 -5.73 4.84 12.09
C LEU A 288 -5.15 3.87 13.16
N CYS A 289 -5.12 2.57 12.86
CA CYS A 289 -4.44 1.58 13.68
C CYS A 289 -2.97 1.96 13.90
N ARG A 290 -2.26 2.32 12.81
CA ARG A 290 -0.85 2.74 12.88
C ARG A 290 -0.65 4.00 13.72
N LEU A 291 -1.53 5.00 13.61
CA LEU A 291 -1.44 6.25 14.39
C LEU A 291 -1.47 5.99 15.90
N HIS A 292 -2.30 5.05 16.34
CA HIS A 292 -2.50 4.75 17.75
C HIS A 292 -1.59 3.62 18.28
N ARG A 293 -0.96 2.84 17.40
CA ARG A 293 -0.14 1.68 17.75
C ARG A 293 0.98 1.98 18.76
N PRO A 294 1.73 3.11 18.70
CA PRO A 294 2.78 3.39 19.66
C PRO A 294 2.30 3.51 21.13
N TYR A 295 1.01 3.74 21.32
CA TYR A 295 0.37 3.88 22.64
C TYR A 295 -0.51 2.69 23.00
N HIS A 296 -0.59 1.67 22.12
CA HIS A 296 -1.49 0.53 22.27
C HIS A 296 -1.24 -0.23 23.58
N LEU A 297 -0.02 -0.70 23.81
CA LEU A 297 0.33 -1.49 24.99
C LEU A 297 0.33 -0.68 26.28
N GLU A 298 0.82 0.56 26.25
CA GLU A 298 0.72 1.44 27.41
C GLU A 298 -0.72 1.76 27.80
N GLY A 299 -1.62 1.81 26.84
CA GLY A 299 -3.05 2.05 27.05
C GLY A 299 -3.76 0.94 27.83
N MET A 300 -3.17 -0.26 27.91
CA MET A 300 -3.69 -1.34 28.74
C MET A 300 -3.56 -1.06 30.24
N THR A 301 -2.55 -0.34 30.65
CA THR A 301 -2.24 -0.08 32.07
C THR A 301 -2.36 1.40 32.45
N ASN A 302 -2.19 2.30 31.50
CA ASN A 302 -2.22 3.74 31.72
C ASN A 302 -3.51 4.36 31.15
N PRO A 303 -4.43 4.84 32.00
CA PRO A 303 -5.70 5.44 31.55
C PRO A 303 -5.52 6.62 30.57
N LYS A 304 -4.39 7.31 30.59
CA LYS A 304 -4.09 8.40 29.66
C LYS A 304 -4.15 7.94 28.20
N TYR A 305 -3.76 6.70 27.93
CA TYR A 305 -3.65 6.14 26.59
C TYR A 305 -4.73 5.07 26.28
N ALA A 306 -5.68 4.84 27.18
CA ALA A 306 -6.74 3.83 27.02
C ALA A 306 -7.54 4.03 25.71
N TYR A 307 -7.78 5.28 25.33
CA TYR A 307 -8.44 5.58 24.04
C TYR A 307 -7.63 5.06 22.85
N SER A 308 -6.32 5.22 22.84
CA SER A 308 -5.46 4.72 21.76
C SER A 308 -5.44 3.21 21.67
N HIS A 309 -5.43 2.53 22.83
CA HIS A 309 -5.58 1.08 22.89
C HIS A 309 -6.89 0.63 22.23
N GLU A 310 -8.02 1.21 22.63
CA GLU A 310 -9.34 0.88 22.08
C GLU A 310 -9.42 1.14 20.56
N VAL A 311 -8.95 2.30 20.09
CA VAL A 311 -8.95 2.64 18.66
C VAL A 311 -8.07 1.71 17.86
N CYS A 312 -6.89 1.35 18.37
CA CYS A 312 -5.96 0.44 17.71
C CYS A 312 -6.61 -0.95 17.50
N ILE A 313 -7.18 -1.54 18.55
CA ILE A 313 -7.86 -2.85 18.51
C ILE A 313 -9.07 -2.81 17.58
N ARG A 314 -9.94 -1.83 17.73
CA ARG A 314 -11.12 -1.68 16.88
C ARG A 314 -10.74 -1.52 15.41
N SER A 315 -9.72 -0.73 15.12
CA SER A 315 -9.24 -0.53 13.75
C SER A 315 -8.63 -1.80 13.16
N ALA A 316 -7.82 -2.55 13.92
CA ALA A 316 -7.27 -3.82 13.50
C ALA A 316 -8.38 -4.86 13.19
N GLN A 317 -9.38 -4.96 14.06
CA GLN A 317 -10.55 -5.83 13.83
C GLN A 317 -11.31 -5.42 12.56
N THR A 318 -11.49 -4.12 12.34
CA THR A 318 -12.18 -3.59 11.16
C THR A 318 -11.39 -3.87 9.89
N VAL A 319 -10.06 -3.77 9.91
CA VAL A 319 -9.19 -4.14 8.77
C VAL A 319 -9.44 -5.60 8.35
N LEU A 320 -9.47 -6.53 9.30
CA LEU A 320 -9.70 -7.94 8.98
C LEU A 320 -11.11 -8.19 8.43
N GLU A 321 -12.13 -7.55 8.99
CA GLU A 321 -13.49 -7.67 8.48
C GLU A 321 -13.64 -7.07 7.07
N LEU A 322 -13.07 -5.89 6.84
CA LEU A 322 -13.08 -5.26 5.52
C LEU A 322 -12.32 -6.09 4.48
N ARG A 323 -11.24 -6.78 4.89
CA ARG A 323 -10.52 -7.70 4.01
C ARG A 323 -11.43 -8.83 3.52
N ARG A 324 -12.25 -9.40 4.39
CA ARG A 324 -13.23 -10.42 4.02
C ARG A 324 -14.26 -9.87 3.03
N GLN A 325 -14.78 -8.66 3.29
CA GLN A 325 -15.72 -8.00 2.40
C GLN A 325 -15.09 -7.64 1.04
N MET A 326 -13.77 -7.35 1.00
CA MET A 326 -13.04 -7.12 -0.25
C MET A 326 -13.07 -8.35 -1.17
N ASP A 327 -13.01 -9.57 -0.64
CA ASP A 327 -13.11 -10.79 -1.45
C ASP A 327 -14.48 -10.89 -2.12
N GLU A 328 -15.56 -10.60 -1.37
CA GLU A 328 -16.92 -10.63 -1.89
C GLU A 328 -17.17 -9.55 -2.96
N ALA A 329 -16.64 -8.34 -2.74
CA ALA A 329 -16.78 -7.24 -3.70
C ALA A 329 -15.86 -7.44 -4.91
N GLY A 330 -14.64 -7.92 -4.68
CA GLY A 330 -13.64 -8.18 -5.71
C GLY A 330 -14.08 -9.28 -6.69
N ALA A 331 -14.72 -10.33 -6.19
CA ALA A 331 -15.25 -11.41 -7.01
C ALA A 331 -16.26 -10.92 -8.09
N LYS A 332 -16.95 -9.81 -7.85
CA LYS A 332 -17.90 -9.22 -8.80
C LYS A 332 -17.24 -8.46 -9.94
N ILE A 333 -15.97 -8.13 -9.81
CA ILE A 333 -15.19 -7.34 -10.77
C ILE A 333 -13.86 -8.03 -11.13
N ASP A 334 -13.77 -9.35 -10.87
CA ASP A 334 -12.58 -10.19 -11.12
C ASP A 334 -11.28 -9.67 -10.49
N ILE A 335 -11.38 -8.97 -9.34
CA ILE A 335 -10.22 -8.53 -8.56
C ILE A 335 -10.02 -9.47 -7.38
N ARG A 336 -8.80 -9.93 -7.19
CA ARG A 336 -8.38 -10.76 -6.03
C ARG A 336 -7.48 -9.96 -5.11
N PRO A 337 -7.98 -9.53 -3.94
CA PRO A 337 -7.22 -8.73 -2.98
C PRO A 337 -5.95 -9.42 -2.47
N SER A 338 -5.93 -10.75 -2.44
CA SER A 338 -4.77 -11.58 -2.07
C SER A 338 -3.52 -11.36 -2.95
N ARG A 339 -3.69 -10.82 -4.16
CA ARG A 339 -2.57 -10.51 -5.08
C ARG A 339 -1.93 -9.16 -4.84
N PHE A 340 -2.51 -8.33 -3.96
CA PHE A 340 -1.96 -7.01 -3.65
C PHE A 340 -1.11 -7.07 -2.39
N TRP A 341 0.19 -6.96 -2.57
CA TRP A 341 1.16 -6.97 -1.46
C TRP A 341 0.75 -6.01 -0.34
N THR A 342 0.35 -4.78 -0.67
CA THR A 342 -0.04 -3.77 0.31
C THR A 342 -1.27 -4.18 1.14
N VAL A 343 -2.22 -4.89 0.54
CA VAL A 343 -3.40 -5.42 1.25
C VAL A 343 -2.98 -6.48 2.25
N MET A 344 -2.16 -7.42 1.82
CA MET A 344 -1.71 -8.54 2.65
C MET A 344 -0.81 -8.08 3.80
N GLN A 345 0.04 -7.09 3.56
CA GLN A 345 0.86 -6.46 4.60
C GLN A 345 -0.01 -5.83 5.71
N HIS A 346 -1.07 -5.11 5.35
CA HIS A 346 -1.98 -4.54 6.35
C HIS A 346 -2.78 -5.59 7.12
N VAL A 347 -3.16 -6.70 6.47
CA VAL A 347 -3.79 -7.85 7.13
C VAL A 347 -2.85 -8.45 8.16
N PHE A 348 -1.58 -8.65 7.78
CA PHE A 348 -0.56 -9.18 8.68
C PHE A 348 -0.36 -8.29 9.91
N VAL A 349 -0.19 -6.97 9.72
CA VAL A 349 -0.02 -6.02 10.83
C VAL A 349 -1.24 -6.00 11.74
N ALA A 350 -2.46 -6.03 11.20
CA ALA A 350 -3.70 -6.07 11.99
C ALA A 350 -3.79 -7.37 12.82
N ALA A 351 -3.45 -8.52 12.22
CA ALA A 351 -3.40 -9.79 12.94
C ALA A 351 -2.38 -9.77 14.07
N LEU A 352 -1.20 -9.19 13.83
CA LEU A 352 -0.13 -9.06 14.82
C LEU A 352 -0.54 -8.17 16.00
N VAL A 353 -1.22 -7.04 15.75
CA VAL A 353 -1.76 -6.18 16.82
C VAL A 353 -2.75 -6.94 17.71
N LEU A 354 -3.67 -7.72 17.11
CA LEU A 354 -4.63 -8.51 17.88
C LEU A 354 -3.98 -9.67 18.62
N ALA A 355 -3.00 -10.34 18.03
CA ALA A 355 -2.26 -11.42 18.68
C ALA A 355 -1.49 -10.90 19.91
N THR A 356 -0.84 -9.74 19.78
CA THR A 356 -0.15 -9.05 20.87
C THR A 356 -1.13 -8.74 22.01
N ASP A 357 -2.26 -8.14 21.69
CA ASP A 357 -3.27 -7.78 22.69
C ASP A 357 -3.82 -8.99 23.46
N VAL A 358 -4.15 -10.08 22.74
CA VAL A 358 -4.58 -11.35 23.39
C VAL A 358 -3.49 -11.91 24.30
N SER A 359 -2.22 -11.79 23.92
CA SER A 359 -1.10 -12.30 24.72
C SER A 359 -0.93 -11.55 26.05
N PHE A 360 -1.21 -10.25 26.06
CA PHE A 360 -1.16 -9.44 27.29
C PHE A 360 -2.46 -9.50 28.10
N SER A 361 -3.59 -9.86 27.49
CA SER A 361 -4.89 -9.95 28.17
C SER A 361 -5.63 -11.23 27.79
N PRO A 362 -5.10 -12.42 28.14
CA PRO A 362 -5.69 -13.69 27.73
C PRO A 362 -7.07 -13.94 28.33
N ASP A 363 -7.35 -13.35 29.50
CA ASP A 363 -8.60 -13.49 30.24
C ASP A 363 -9.65 -12.41 29.90
N ALA A 364 -9.37 -11.55 28.91
CA ALA A 364 -10.33 -10.54 28.48
C ALA A 364 -11.60 -11.20 27.92
N PRO A 365 -12.80 -10.64 28.15
CA PRO A 365 -14.08 -11.25 27.75
C PRO A 365 -14.18 -11.57 26.26
N ASP A 366 -13.46 -10.85 25.42
CA ASP A 366 -13.45 -10.99 23.96
C ASP A 366 -12.14 -11.62 23.42
N ALA A 367 -11.25 -12.12 24.29
CA ALA A 367 -9.96 -12.73 23.89
C ALA A 367 -10.16 -13.87 22.88
N GLU A 368 -11.11 -14.78 23.12
CA GLU A 368 -11.41 -15.88 22.20
C GLU A 368 -11.93 -15.40 20.84
N ALA A 369 -12.73 -14.34 20.82
CA ALA A 369 -13.19 -13.75 19.55
C ALA A 369 -12.03 -13.09 18.77
N ARG A 370 -11.06 -12.47 19.46
CA ARG A 370 -9.85 -11.93 18.85
C ARG A 370 -8.94 -13.03 18.33
N LYS A 371 -8.72 -14.12 19.09
CA LYS A 371 -7.98 -15.31 18.62
C LYS A 371 -8.59 -15.88 17.33
N ALA A 372 -9.90 -16.01 17.27
CA ALA A 372 -10.57 -16.49 16.06
C ALA A 372 -10.32 -15.59 14.85
N LYS A 373 -10.27 -14.25 15.04
CA LYS A 373 -9.93 -13.31 13.97
C LYS A 373 -8.46 -13.42 13.53
N VAL A 374 -7.53 -13.62 14.47
CA VAL A 374 -6.11 -13.86 14.16
C VAL A 374 -5.97 -15.14 13.33
N LEU A 375 -6.61 -16.25 13.73
CA LEU A 375 -6.58 -17.50 12.99
C LEU A 375 -7.20 -17.36 11.58
N MET A 376 -8.29 -16.61 11.44
CA MET A 376 -8.89 -16.33 10.14
C MET A 376 -7.95 -15.52 9.25
N ALA A 377 -7.28 -14.50 9.80
CA ALA A 377 -6.29 -13.72 9.06
C ALA A 377 -5.12 -14.61 8.60
N TYR A 378 -4.66 -15.51 9.46
CA TYR A 378 -3.66 -16.51 9.14
C TYR A 378 -4.09 -17.40 7.96
N GLN A 379 -5.32 -17.92 7.96
CA GLN A 379 -5.86 -18.72 6.86
C GLN A 379 -5.90 -17.95 5.54
N ILE A 380 -6.24 -16.65 5.59
CA ILE A 380 -6.19 -15.76 4.42
C ILE A 380 -4.74 -15.63 3.89
N LEU A 381 -3.78 -15.41 4.78
CA LEU A 381 -2.36 -15.31 4.43
C LEU A 381 -1.85 -16.63 3.82
N GLU A 382 -2.20 -17.75 4.42
CA GLU A 382 -1.80 -19.11 3.96
C GLU A 382 -2.38 -19.44 2.57
N SER A 383 -3.69 -19.20 2.37
CA SER A 383 -4.33 -19.43 1.07
C SER A 383 -3.73 -18.55 -0.05
N SER A 384 -3.18 -17.40 0.30
CA SER A 384 -2.53 -16.50 -0.65
C SER A 384 -1.19 -17.00 -1.18
N LYS A 385 -0.56 -18.00 -0.53
CA LYS A 385 0.68 -18.65 -1.01
C LYS A 385 0.55 -19.20 -2.42
N GLN A 386 -0.60 -19.72 -2.76
CA GLN A 386 -0.86 -20.26 -4.10
C GLN A 386 -0.94 -19.17 -5.19
N GLU A 387 -1.16 -17.92 -4.79
CA GLU A 387 -1.37 -16.80 -5.71
C GLU A 387 -0.15 -15.89 -5.88
N SER A 388 0.77 -15.85 -4.89
CA SER A 388 2.00 -15.05 -4.93
C SER A 388 3.08 -15.63 -4.01
N SER A 389 4.11 -16.24 -4.58
CA SER A 389 5.24 -16.80 -3.84
C SER A 389 6.10 -15.73 -3.13
N THR A 390 6.33 -14.59 -3.78
CA THR A 390 7.15 -13.49 -3.25
C THR A 390 6.51 -12.82 -2.03
N LEU A 391 5.18 -12.68 -2.04
CA LEU A 391 4.43 -12.13 -0.91
C LEU A 391 4.59 -13.03 0.32
N VAL A 392 4.46 -14.33 0.12
CA VAL A 392 4.55 -15.32 1.20
C VAL A 392 5.95 -15.37 1.78
N GLU A 393 6.98 -15.36 0.94
CA GLU A 393 8.37 -15.33 1.39
C GLU A 393 8.66 -14.08 2.26
N SER A 394 8.12 -12.93 1.89
CA SER A 394 8.24 -11.70 2.70
C SER A 394 7.55 -11.83 4.05
N ILE A 395 6.32 -12.33 4.09
CA ILE A 395 5.57 -12.52 5.33
C ILE A 395 6.22 -13.61 6.20
N GLN A 396 6.65 -14.73 5.62
CA GLN A 396 7.38 -15.80 6.32
C GLN A 396 8.67 -15.28 6.94
N ARG A 397 9.42 -14.47 6.19
CA ARG A 397 10.65 -13.86 6.69
C ARG A 397 10.38 -12.96 7.89
N ASN A 398 9.36 -12.12 7.81
CA ASN A 398 8.97 -11.23 8.90
C ASN A 398 8.53 -12.02 10.14
N LEU A 399 7.79 -13.12 9.98
CA LEU A 399 7.43 -14.02 11.07
C LEU A 399 8.65 -14.74 11.64
N GLN A 400 9.57 -15.23 10.80
CA GLN A 400 10.82 -15.86 11.26
C GLN A 400 11.71 -14.87 12.02
N ILE A 401 11.82 -13.63 11.57
CA ILE A 401 12.54 -12.56 12.26
C ILE A 401 11.92 -12.34 13.64
N LEU A 402 10.60 -12.22 13.71
CA LEU A 402 9.87 -12.05 14.96
C LEU A 402 10.12 -13.21 15.90
N MET A 403 9.99 -14.46 15.45
CA MET A 403 10.23 -15.66 16.24
C MET A 403 11.69 -15.78 16.72
N SER A 404 12.64 -15.44 15.84
CA SER A 404 14.07 -15.46 16.21
C SER A 404 14.41 -14.40 17.27
N ALA A 405 13.81 -13.21 17.18
CA ALA A 405 13.96 -12.17 18.18
C ALA A 405 13.38 -12.59 19.54
N LEU A 406 12.20 -13.21 19.54
CA LEU A 406 11.56 -13.75 20.74
C LEU A 406 12.40 -14.87 21.39
N GLN A 407 12.97 -15.78 20.62
CA GLN A 407 13.82 -16.86 21.12
C GLN A 407 15.14 -16.34 21.72
N LYS A 408 15.77 -15.34 21.09
CA LYS A 408 17.03 -14.77 21.60
C LYS A 408 16.89 -14.09 22.97
N GLN A 409 15.72 -13.47 23.22
CA GLN A 409 15.45 -12.85 24.52
C GLN A 409 15.25 -13.86 25.65
N ARG A 410 14.71 -15.05 25.36
CA ARG A 410 14.56 -16.15 26.31
C ARG A 410 15.90 -16.69 26.85
N VAL A 411 16.98 -16.55 26.09
CA VAL A 411 18.31 -17.08 26.45
C VAL A 411 19.11 -16.11 27.35
N GLN A 412 18.68 -14.86 27.50
CA GLN A 412 19.35 -13.90 28.39
C GLN A 412 18.66 -13.89 29.76
N PRO A 413 19.36 -14.25 30.88
CA PRO A 413 18.80 -14.12 32.22
C PRO A 413 18.53 -12.64 32.55
N PRO A 414 17.56 -12.34 33.44
CA PRO A 414 17.22 -10.97 33.79
C PRO A 414 18.45 -10.23 34.30
N ARG A 415 18.85 -9.18 33.58
CA ARG A 415 19.87 -8.25 34.06
C ARG A 415 19.27 -7.41 35.18
N GLU A 416 19.84 -7.51 36.36
CA GLU A 416 19.59 -6.60 37.46
C GLU A 416 19.77 -5.14 36.97
N SER A 417 18.80 -4.32 37.33
CA SER A 417 18.73 -2.91 36.99
C SER A 417 19.93 -2.12 37.55
N THR A 418 20.93 -1.92 36.74
CA THR A 418 21.88 -0.83 36.90
C THR A 418 21.88 0.02 35.64
N ALA A 419 21.72 1.31 35.89
CA ALA A 419 21.50 2.38 34.92
C ALA A 419 22.44 2.38 33.71
N SER A 420 21.87 2.82 32.57
CA SER A 420 22.53 3.50 31.46
C SER A 420 23.51 2.69 30.63
N SER A 421 23.05 2.21 29.50
CA SER A 421 23.81 2.36 28.25
C SER A 421 22.91 2.03 27.03
N ALA A 422 22.89 2.95 26.10
CA ALA A 422 22.24 2.83 24.81
C ALA A 422 22.69 1.53 24.12
N VAL A 423 21.75 0.62 23.86
CA VAL A 423 21.99 -0.51 22.96
C VAL A 423 21.85 0.04 21.56
N SER A 424 22.99 0.17 20.87
CA SER A 424 23.02 0.63 19.50
C SER A 424 22.29 -0.36 18.61
N SER A 425 21.45 0.16 17.71
CA SER A 425 20.76 -0.52 16.61
C SER A 425 21.67 -1.43 15.76
N GLY A 426 22.99 -1.29 15.85
CA GLY A 426 23.96 -2.07 15.10
C GLY A 426 24.14 -3.52 15.53
N ALA A 427 23.76 -3.90 16.77
CA ALA A 427 23.99 -5.27 17.25
C ALA A 427 22.99 -6.29 16.69
N ILE A 428 21.83 -5.85 16.23
CA ILE A 428 20.82 -6.72 15.58
C ILE A 428 21.23 -6.97 14.12
N HIS A 429 21.85 -6.00 13.46
CA HIS A 429 22.29 -6.10 12.06
C HIS A 429 23.40 -7.13 11.81
N ASP A 430 24.35 -7.28 12.74
CA ASP A 430 25.48 -8.21 12.58
C ASP A 430 25.11 -9.68 12.84
N ALA A 431 24.05 -9.96 13.60
CA ALA A 431 23.61 -11.31 13.89
C ALA A 431 22.92 -12.01 12.68
N PHE A 432 22.45 -11.21 11.68
CA PHE A 432 21.75 -11.73 10.51
C PHE A 432 22.66 -12.04 9.30
N ARG A 433 23.94 -11.74 9.38
CA ARG A 433 24.86 -11.91 8.24
C ARG A 433 25.33 -13.33 8.00
N ASP A 434 25.31 -14.21 9.02
CA ASP A 434 25.97 -15.51 8.94
C ASP A 434 25.04 -16.73 8.76
N GLU A 435 23.70 -16.60 8.90
CA GLU A 435 22.81 -17.77 8.84
C GLU A 435 21.94 -17.89 7.56
N ALA A 436 22.03 -16.95 6.62
CA ALA A 436 21.12 -16.88 5.46
C ALA A 436 21.57 -17.70 4.22
N LEU A 437 22.55 -18.58 4.31
CA LEU A 437 23.05 -19.38 3.19
C LEU A 437 22.77 -20.88 3.33
N GLY A 438 21.54 -21.25 3.69
CA GLY A 438 21.06 -22.63 3.66
C GLY A 438 19.82 -22.75 2.78
N SER A 439 20.01 -23.14 1.53
CA SER A 439 18.93 -23.45 0.59
C SER A 439 18.17 -24.71 1.03
N GLY A 440 17.01 -24.51 1.60
CA GLY A 440 16.01 -25.52 1.90
C GLY A 440 14.78 -24.82 2.43
N LEU A 441 13.82 -24.53 1.57
CA LEU A 441 12.48 -24.11 2.00
C LEU A 441 11.88 -25.30 2.78
N MET A 442 12.09 -25.33 4.09
CA MET A 442 11.32 -26.19 4.98
C MET A 442 9.86 -25.68 4.91
N GLU A 443 8.95 -26.61 4.67
CA GLU A 443 7.54 -26.40 4.81
C GLU A 443 7.28 -25.92 6.26
N VAL A 444 6.93 -24.63 6.42
CA VAL A 444 6.75 -24.03 7.76
C VAL A 444 5.39 -24.46 8.27
N ASP A 445 5.36 -25.17 9.40
CA ASP A 445 4.13 -25.47 10.12
C ASP A 445 3.67 -24.18 10.83
N TRP A 446 2.70 -23.52 10.22
CA TRP A 446 2.17 -22.26 10.69
C TRP A 446 1.37 -22.38 11.99
N ASP A 447 0.67 -23.48 12.21
CA ASP A 447 -0.08 -23.71 13.45
C ASP A 447 0.89 -23.86 14.62
N GLN A 448 2.00 -24.55 14.40
CA GLN A 448 3.06 -24.63 15.40
C GLN A 448 3.68 -23.23 15.64
N LEU A 449 4.01 -22.49 14.58
CA LEU A 449 4.63 -21.15 14.68
C LEU A 449 3.74 -20.16 15.43
N TRP A 450 2.44 -20.18 15.17
CA TRP A 450 1.47 -19.35 15.89
C TRP A 450 1.29 -19.78 17.35
N THR A 451 1.28 -21.08 17.61
CA THR A 451 1.22 -21.61 18.97
C THR A 451 2.46 -21.21 19.77
N GLU A 452 3.64 -21.30 19.16
CA GLU A 452 4.90 -20.85 19.76
C GLU A 452 4.93 -19.33 19.96
N PHE A 453 4.45 -18.55 19.01
CA PHE A 453 4.30 -17.11 19.12
C PHE A 453 3.40 -16.72 20.30
N LEU A 454 2.22 -17.28 20.39
CA LEU A 454 1.27 -17.01 21.46
C LEU A 454 1.78 -17.47 22.83
N ALA A 455 2.64 -18.51 22.88
CA ALA A 455 3.25 -18.99 24.11
C ALA A 455 4.40 -18.11 24.63
N VAL A 456 5.10 -17.39 23.72
CA VAL A 456 6.28 -16.57 24.05
C VAL A 456 5.93 -15.09 24.21
N ALA A 457 4.90 -14.63 23.52
CA ALA A 457 4.47 -13.24 23.49
C ALA A 457 4.31 -12.58 24.89
N PRO A 458 3.79 -13.25 25.93
CA PRO A 458 3.65 -12.67 27.27
C PRO A 458 4.96 -12.31 27.97
N ASP A 459 6.10 -12.86 27.51
CA ASP A 459 7.40 -12.64 28.12
C ASP A 459 8.08 -11.32 27.66
N LEU A 460 7.48 -10.60 26.70
CA LEU A 460 7.99 -9.33 26.20
C LEU A 460 7.33 -8.14 26.90
N ASP A 461 8.13 -7.12 27.22
CA ASP A 461 7.60 -5.85 27.68
C ASP A 461 7.05 -4.99 26.51
N ALA A 462 6.32 -3.93 26.86
CA ALA A 462 5.68 -3.06 25.88
C ALA A 462 6.67 -2.38 24.91
N GLN A 463 7.89 -2.08 25.36
CA GLN A 463 8.91 -1.44 24.54
C GLN A 463 9.48 -2.43 23.51
N GLN A 464 9.72 -3.66 23.93
CA GLN A 464 10.17 -4.75 23.07
C GLN A 464 9.14 -5.07 21.99
N TRP A 465 7.84 -5.11 22.35
CA TRP A 465 6.76 -5.30 21.39
C TRP A 465 6.65 -4.17 20.35
N ASN A 466 6.77 -2.93 20.80
CA ASN A 466 6.76 -1.80 19.87
C ASN A 466 7.95 -1.85 18.90
N SER A 467 9.15 -2.16 19.41
CA SER A 467 10.33 -2.37 18.56
C SER A 467 10.12 -3.46 17.52
N LEU A 468 9.57 -4.63 17.92
CA LEU A 468 9.29 -5.72 17.00
C LEU A 468 8.23 -5.37 15.95
N LEU A 469 7.19 -4.62 16.32
CA LEU A 469 6.17 -4.14 15.38
C LEU A 469 6.75 -3.16 14.36
N ASP A 470 7.69 -2.31 14.79
CA ASP A 470 8.40 -1.39 13.91
C ASP A 470 9.39 -2.13 13.02
N ASP A 471 10.11 -3.13 13.52
CA ASP A 471 11.01 -3.98 12.74
C ASP A 471 10.27 -4.80 11.67
N VAL A 472 9.06 -5.28 11.96
CA VAL A 472 8.20 -5.97 10.98
C VAL A 472 7.78 -5.04 9.84
N ASP A 473 7.47 -3.77 10.14
CA ASP A 473 7.23 -2.77 9.11
C ASP A 473 8.51 -2.45 8.29
N LEU A 474 9.69 -2.50 8.92
CA LEU A 474 10.99 -2.32 8.27
C LEU A 474 11.43 -3.55 7.44
N GLY A 475 11.02 -4.75 7.83
CA GLY A 475 11.49 -6.03 7.27
C GLY A 475 11.08 -6.31 5.82
N GLY A 476 10.32 -5.43 5.15
CA GLY A 476 10.05 -5.51 3.71
C GLY A 476 11.27 -5.28 2.80
N PHE A 477 12.44 -4.93 3.35
CA PHE A 477 13.63 -4.56 2.60
C PHE A 477 14.88 -5.32 3.07
N HIS A 478 15.07 -6.55 2.59
CA HIS A 478 16.39 -7.16 2.72
C HIS A 478 17.22 -6.93 1.45
N PRO A 479 18.45 -6.37 1.55
CA PRO A 479 19.31 -6.09 0.39
C PRO A 479 19.95 -7.33 -0.25
N ALA A 480 19.56 -8.54 0.12
CA ALA A 480 20.20 -9.79 -0.32
C ALA A 480 19.56 -10.42 -1.56
N LEU A 481 19.13 -9.63 -2.54
CA LEU A 481 18.84 -10.08 -3.90
C LEU A 481 19.58 -9.16 -4.90
N PHE A 482 20.90 -9.17 -4.79
CA PHE A 482 21.81 -8.80 -5.88
C PHE A 482 22.48 -10.05 -6.42
#